data_04f9899eea7ad8c97e613bb1cdb526e3
#
_entry.id   04f9899eea7ad8c97e613bb1cdb526e3
#
_cell.length_a   1.000
_cell.length_b   1.000
_cell.length_c   1.000
_cell.angle_alpha   90.00
_cell.angle_beta   90.00
_cell.angle_gamma   90.00
#
_symmetry.space_group_name_H-M   'P 1'
#
loop_
_entity.id
_entity.type
_entity.pdbx_description
1 polymer ?
#
loop_
_entity_poly.entity_id
_entity_poly.type
_entity_poly.pdbx_seq_one_letter_code
_entity_poly.pdbx_strand_id
1 'polypeptide(L)'
;MQTGGDDMEYTIKQLANLSGVSTRTLRYYDEIDLLKPKRIGENGYRIYETEQIDTLEQILCYRSLGVSLEEISRLLSATNTEKEQVLQRH
;
A
#
# COMPACT_ATOMS: atom_id res chain seq x y z
N MET A 1 3.36 -19.62 -17.53
CA MET A 1 3.39 -19.21 -17.12
C MET A 1 3.39 -18.48 -16.50
N GLN A 2 3.15 -18.17 -16.36
CA GLN A 2 3.19 -17.38 -15.80
C GLN A 2 3.64 -17.32 -14.67
N THR A 3 4.15 -17.58 -14.45
CA THR A 3 4.79 -17.30 -13.28
C THR A 3 4.86 -15.88 -12.93
N GLY A 4 4.64 -15.07 -13.82
CA GLY A 4 4.69 -13.67 -13.58
C GLY A 4 3.61 -13.14 -12.69
N GLY A 5 2.79 -14.00 -12.17
CA GLY A 5 1.72 -13.56 -11.31
C GLY A 5 2.18 -12.77 -10.12
N ASP A 6 3.40 -13.00 -9.67
CA ASP A 6 3.92 -12.28 -8.53
C ASP A 6 4.13 -10.81 -8.81
N ASP A 7 4.33 -10.48 -10.07
CA ASP A 7 4.69 -9.14 -10.48
C ASP A 7 3.53 -8.40 -11.10
N MET A 8 2.31 -8.77 -10.75
CA MET A 8 1.15 -8.08 -11.30
C MET A 8 1.16 -6.62 -10.90
N GLU A 9 0.88 -5.79 -11.89
CA GLU A 9 0.80 -4.35 -11.68
C GLU A 9 -0.65 -3.92 -11.80
N TYR A 10 -1.01 -2.95 -10.97
CA TYR A 10 -2.37 -2.43 -10.94
C TYR A 10 -2.32 -0.92 -11.09
N THR A 11 -3.25 -0.38 -11.87
CA THR A 11 -3.45 1.07 -11.89
C THR A 11 -4.22 1.44 -10.63
N ILE A 12 -4.23 2.75 -10.33
CA ILE A 12 -4.97 3.22 -9.17
C ILE A 12 -6.45 2.85 -9.29
N LYS A 13 -6.99 2.89 -10.52
CA LYS A 13 -8.38 2.55 -10.75
C LYS A 13 -8.65 1.08 -10.48
N GLN A 14 -7.75 0.22 -10.95
CA GLN A 14 -7.89 -1.21 -10.72
C GLN A 14 -7.81 -1.54 -9.23
N LEU A 15 -6.86 -0.91 -8.53
CA LEU A 15 -6.72 -1.14 -7.10
C LEU A 15 -7.94 -0.64 -6.35
N ALA A 16 -8.47 0.50 -6.74
CA ALA A 16 -9.67 1.05 -6.11
C ALA A 16 -10.83 0.07 -6.25
N ASN A 17 -11.04 -0.45 -7.46
CA ASN A 17 -12.11 -1.41 -7.70
C ASN A 17 -11.91 -2.70 -6.90
N LEU A 18 -10.69 -3.18 -6.87
CA LEU A 18 -10.37 -4.44 -6.19
C LEU A 18 -10.61 -4.31 -4.68
N SER A 19 -10.29 -3.16 -4.13
CA SER A 19 -10.30 -2.96 -2.68
C SER A 19 -11.58 -2.31 -2.16
N GLY A 20 -12.43 -1.84 -3.05
CA GLY A 20 -13.67 -1.21 -2.62
C GLY A 20 -13.49 0.21 -2.08
N VAL A 21 -12.40 0.87 -2.43
CA VAL A 21 -12.18 2.26 -2.05
C VAL A 21 -12.14 3.13 -3.30
N SER A 22 -12.26 4.44 -3.12
CA SER A 22 -12.23 5.35 -4.27
C SER A 22 -10.79 5.67 -4.65
N THR A 23 -10.61 6.07 -5.91
CA THR A 23 -9.29 6.53 -6.35
C THR A 23 -8.88 7.77 -5.59
N ARG A 24 -9.85 8.59 -5.20
CA ARG A 24 -9.58 9.78 -4.40
C ARG A 24 -8.95 9.41 -3.06
N THR A 25 -9.46 8.37 -2.43
CA THR A 25 -8.90 7.88 -1.17
C THR A 25 -7.45 7.45 -1.36
N LEU A 26 -7.19 6.71 -2.43
CA LEU A 26 -5.83 6.23 -2.69
C LEU A 26 -4.87 7.38 -2.97
N ARG A 27 -5.33 8.41 -3.67
CA ARG A 27 -4.49 9.59 -3.90
C ARG A 27 -4.20 10.32 -2.60
N TYR A 28 -5.19 10.40 -1.73
CA TYR A 28 -5.01 11.02 -0.43
C TYR A 28 -3.98 10.25 0.39
N TYR A 29 -4.07 8.92 0.38
CA TYR A 29 -3.10 8.09 1.10
C TYR A 29 -1.69 8.32 0.59
N ASP A 30 -1.54 8.53 -0.72
CA ASP A 30 -0.25 8.86 -1.29
C ASP A 30 0.25 10.22 -0.78
N GLU A 31 -0.64 11.21 -0.74
CA GLU A 31 -0.29 12.55 -0.31
C GLU A 31 0.21 12.59 1.13
N ILE A 32 -0.38 11.78 1.99
CA ILE A 32 0.01 11.78 3.41
C ILE A 32 1.06 10.72 3.71
N ASP A 33 1.62 10.12 2.68
CA ASP A 33 2.68 9.10 2.81
C ASP A 33 2.22 7.85 3.55
N LEU A 34 0.94 7.57 3.54
CA LEU A 34 0.41 6.37 4.18
C LEU A 34 0.54 5.16 3.26
N LEU A 35 0.22 5.34 1.99
CA LEU A 35 0.34 4.27 0.99
C LEU A 35 0.77 4.88 -0.33
N LYS A 36 2.03 4.70 -0.66
CA LYS A 36 2.57 5.22 -1.91
C LYS A 36 2.55 4.14 -2.98
N PRO A 37 2.39 4.55 -4.25
CA PRO A 37 2.49 3.56 -5.32
C PRO A 37 3.91 3.01 -5.38
N LYS A 38 4.03 1.84 -6.00
CA LYS A 38 5.34 1.23 -6.20
C LYS A 38 6.23 2.14 -7.04
N ARG A 39 5.64 2.73 -8.08
CA ARG A 39 6.35 3.66 -8.95
C ARG A 39 5.34 4.45 -9.77
N ILE A 40 5.83 5.44 -10.46
CA ILE A 40 5.04 6.19 -11.42
C ILE A 40 5.44 5.71 -12.81
N GLY A 41 4.46 5.29 -13.60
CA GLY A 41 4.73 4.79 -14.93
C GLY A 41 5.16 5.91 -15.88
N GLU A 42 5.56 5.53 -17.08
CA GLU A 42 6.06 6.47 -18.06
C GLU A 42 5.03 7.53 -18.43
N ASN A 43 3.77 7.16 -18.39
CA ASN A 43 2.69 8.08 -18.73
C ASN A 43 2.21 8.88 -17.52
N GLY A 44 2.93 8.81 -16.40
CA GLY A 44 2.57 9.58 -15.24
C GLY A 44 1.54 8.93 -14.34
N TYR A 45 1.12 7.71 -14.67
CA TYR A 45 0.12 7.02 -13.88
C TYR A 45 0.77 6.25 -12.73
N ARG A 46 0.05 6.17 -11.61
CA ARG A 46 0.51 5.43 -10.45
C ARG A 46 0.39 3.94 -10.69
N ILE A 47 1.43 3.20 -10.33
CA ILE A 47 1.49 1.74 -10.48
C ILE A 47 1.61 1.13 -9.09
N TYR A 48 0.74 0.17 -8.80
CA TYR A 48 0.73 -0.55 -7.52
C TYR A 48 1.02 -2.02 -7.76
N GLU A 49 1.66 -2.66 -6.81
CA GLU A 49 1.96 -4.08 -6.90
C GLU A 49 1.44 -4.79 -5.67
N THR A 50 1.71 -6.08 -5.58
CA THR A 50 1.19 -6.90 -4.49
C THR A 50 1.52 -6.34 -3.11
N GLU A 51 2.72 -5.77 -2.96
CA GLU A 51 3.12 -5.15 -1.70
C GLU A 51 2.13 -4.08 -1.26
N GLN A 52 1.70 -3.26 -2.22
CA GLN A 52 0.79 -2.16 -1.91
C GLN A 52 -0.59 -2.67 -1.58
N ILE A 53 -0.99 -3.77 -2.23
CA ILE A 53 -2.28 -4.38 -1.92
C ILE A 53 -2.28 -4.89 -0.48
N ASP A 54 -1.21 -5.56 -0.07
CA ASP A 54 -1.09 -6.07 1.29
C ASP A 54 -1.15 -4.93 2.29
N THR A 55 -0.43 -3.85 2.02
CA THR A 55 -0.43 -2.70 2.91
C THR A 55 -1.82 -2.07 2.99
N LEU A 56 -2.49 -1.96 1.85
CA LEU A 56 -3.84 -1.39 1.82
C LEU A 56 -4.80 -2.24 2.65
N GLU A 57 -4.68 -3.55 2.56
CA GLU A 57 -5.52 -4.43 3.36
C GLU A 57 -5.34 -4.19 4.84
N GLN A 58 -4.09 -3.99 5.26
CA GLN A 58 -3.82 -3.68 6.65
C GLN A 58 -4.45 -2.34 7.05
N ILE A 59 -4.32 -1.34 6.19
CA ILE A 59 -4.89 -0.03 6.45
C ILE A 59 -6.40 -0.15 6.63
N LEU A 60 -7.06 -0.85 5.71
CA LEU A 60 -8.51 -0.99 5.75
C LEU A 60 -8.96 -1.77 6.97
N CYS A 61 -8.19 -2.77 7.37
CA CYS A 61 -8.50 -3.54 8.57
C CYS A 61 -8.47 -2.64 9.81
N TYR A 62 -7.41 -1.84 9.97
CA TYR A 62 -7.32 -0.93 11.10
C TYR A 62 -8.43 0.11 11.05
N ARG A 63 -8.74 0.61 9.86
CA ARG A 63 -9.82 1.59 9.72
C ARG A 63 -11.16 1.01 10.16
N SER A 64 -11.39 -0.25 9.83
CA SER A 64 -12.65 -0.89 10.22
C SER A 64 -12.75 -1.03 11.74
N LEU A 65 -11.63 -1.02 12.42
CA LEU A 65 -11.59 -1.09 13.88
C LEU A 65 -11.61 0.30 14.52
N GLY A 66 -11.70 1.34 13.72
CA GLY A 66 -11.78 2.70 14.25
C GLY A 66 -10.44 3.36 14.49
N VAL A 67 -9.35 2.75 14.03
CA VAL A 67 -8.02 3.33 14.23
C VAL A 67 -7.84 4.51 13.29
N SER A 68 -7.27 5.60 13.79
CA SER A 68 -7.06 6.80 12.98
C SER A 68 -5.93 6.58 11.98
N LEU A 69 -5.92 7.41 10.93
CA LEU A 69 -4.88 7.31 9.92
C LEU A 69 -3.49 7.61 10.51
N GLU A 70 -3.42 8.53 11.45
CA GLU A 70 -2.15 8.83 12.11
C GLU A 70 -1.60 7.62 12.85
N GLU A 71 -2.49 6.94 13.57
CA GLU A 71 -2.07 5.77 14.33
C GLU A 71 -1.67 4.65 13.39
N ILE A 72 -2.43 4.46 12.31
CA ILE A 72 -2.09 3.44 11.32
C ILE A 72 -0.71 3.71 10.75
N SER A 73 -0.42 4.95 10.43
CA SER A 73 0.87 5.33 9.89
C SER A 73 2.00 4.94 10.84
N ARG A 74 1.80 5.19 12.13
CA ARG A 74 2.80 4.83 13.12
C ARG A 74 2.98 3.32 13.23
N LEU A 75 1.87 2.59 13.20
CA LEU A 75 1.92 1.14 13.30
C LEU A 75 2.66 0.52 12.13
N LEU A 76 2.41 1.01 10.93
CA LEU A 76 3.07 0.49 9.74
C LEU A 76 4.57 0.81 9.76
N SER A 77 4.91 2.01 10.19
CA SER A 77 6.32 2.41 10.28
C SER A 77 7.08 1.60 11.31
N ALA A 78 6.47 1.37 12.46
CA ALA A 78 7.10 0.58 13.52
C ALA A 78 7.37 -0.84 13.04
N THR A 79 6.40 -1.44 12.36
CA THR A 79 6.55 -2.80 11.86
C THR A 79 7.70 -2.89 10.87
N ASN A 80 7.79 -1.92 9.97
CA ASN A 80 8.87 -1.90 8.99
C ASN A 80 10.23 -1.75 9.66
N THR A 81 10.30 -0.88 10.65
CA THR A 81 11.55 -0.66 11.37
C THR A 81 11.98 -1.94 12.07
N GLU A 82 11.06 -2.62 12.71
CA GLU A 82 11.37 -3.86 13.38
C GLU A 82 11.89 -4.91 12.42
N LYS A 83 11.27 -5.02 11.26
CA LYS A 83 11.71 -5.96 10.24
C LYS A 83 13.13 -5.66 9.79
N GLU A 84 13.41 -4.39 9.57
CA GLU A 84 14.74 -3.99 9.14
C GLU A 84 15.79 -4.31 10.18
N GLN A 85 15.47 -4.08 11.44
CA GLN A 85 16.40 -4.36 12.51
C GLN A 85 16.70 -5.85 12.62
N VAL A 86 15.67 -6.67 12.47
CA VAL A 86 15.86 -8.12 12.52
C VAL A 86 16.77 -8.58 11.39
N LEU A 87 16.54 -8.05 10.19
CA LEU A 87 17.37 -8.42 9.05
C LEU A 87 18.80 -7.98 9.22
N GLN A 88 19.01 -6.81 9.81
CA GLN A 88 20.37 -6.29 10.01
C GLN A 88 21.17 -7.09 10.99
N ARG A 89 20.52 -7.75 11.92
CA ARG A 89 21.21 -8.55 12.92
C ARG A 89 21.78 -9.84 12.35
N HIS A 90 21.26 -10.26 11.22
CA HIS A 90 21.74 -11.46 10.58
C HIS A 90 22.71 -11.15 9.47
#